data_7d4c18e41b97493c6f9a72f22afcbae4
#
_entry.id   7d4c18e41b97493c6f9a72f22afcbae4
#
_cell.length_a   1.000
_cell.length_b   1.000
_cell.length_c   1.000
_cell.angle_alpha   90.00
_cell.angle_beta   90.00
_cell.angle_gamma   90.00
#
_symmetry.space_group_name_H-M   'P 1'
#
loop_
_entity.id
_entity.type
_entity.pdbx_description
1 polymer ?
#
loop_
_entity_poly.entity_id
_entity_poly.type
_entity_poly.pdbx_seq_one_letter_code
_entity_poly.pdbx_strand_id
1 'polypeptide(L)'
;MKYEKHYYEGHNTGLQYYEIPNNLKPLVLLHAQAVDSSSFFNVMPELAHHFHVYAVDCYGHGGSLHEASKYNIADMGNAVIDFIKNVVKEPACLLGHSSGGLIAAYTAARGDLCSGLVLEDPPLFSCQGE
;
A
#
# COMPACT_ATOMS: atom_id res chain seq x y z
N MET A 1 11.29 -0.14 -18.10
CA MET A 1 11.01 -1.03 -16.99
C MET A 1 9.63 -1.60 -17.12
N LYS A 2 9.50 -2.85 -16.76
CA LYS A 2 8.22 -3.54 -16.88
C LYS A 2 7.55 -3.68 -15.54
N TYR A 3 6.26 -3.39 -15.52
CA TYR A 3 5.41 -3.72 -14.37
C TYR A 3 5.07 -5.20 -14.42
N GLU A 4 5.17 -5.88 -13.27
CA GLU A 4 4.66 -7.23 -13.14
C GLU A 4 3.40 -7.18 -12.29
N LYS A 5 2.33 -7.75 -12.81
CA LYS A 5 1.05 -7.80 -12.09
C LYS A 5 0.91 -9.13 -11.39
N HIS A 6 0.60 -9.09 -10.11
CA HIS A 6 0.45 -10.28 -9.26
C HIS A 6 -0.80 -10.18 -8.40
N TYR A 7 -1.18 -11.30 -7.84
CA TYR A 7 -2.28 -11.36 -6.87
C TYR A 7 -1.80 -12.14 -5.66
N TYR A 8 -1.90 -11.54 -4.49
CA TYR A 8 -1.57 -12.19 -3.23
C TYR A 8 -2.85 -12.63 -2.53
N GLU A 9 -2.98 -13.93 -2.32
CA GLU A 9 -4.11 -14.48 -1.58
C GLU A 9 -3.62 -14.78 -0.18
N GLY A 10 -4.03 -13.98 0.78
CA GLY A 10 -3.62 -14.09 2.16
C GLY A 10 -4.75 -14.60 3.05
N HIS A 11 -4.54 -14.49 4.36
CA HIS A 11 -5.53 -14.91 5.34
C HIS A 11 -6.65 -13.85 5.41
N ASN A 12 -7.82 -14.22 4.91
CA ASN A 12 -9.00 -13.33 4.83
C ASN A 12 -8.75 -12.07 4.00
N THR A 13 -7.83 -12.13 3.04
CA THR A 13 -7.57 -10.99 2.17
C THR A 13 -7.08 -11.47 0.81
N GLY A 14 -7.23 -10.60 -0.19
CA GLY A 14 -6.68 -10.79 -1.52
C GLY A 14 -6.32 -9.44 -2.08
N LEU A 15 -5.04 -9.25 -2.43
CA LEU A 15 -4.54 -7.98 -2.92
C LEU A 15 -3.87 -8.14 -4.26
N GLN A 16 -4.37 -7.41 -5.26
CA GLN A 16 -3.67 -7.29 -6.53
C GLN A 16 -2.59 -6.22 -6.36
N TYR A 17 -1.43 -6.49 -6.92
CA TYR A 17 -0.35 -5.51 -6.87
C TYR A 17 0.50 -5.56 -8.12
N TYR A 18 1.22 -4.48 -8.34
CA TYR A 18 2.16 -4.35 -9.44
C TYR A 18 3.53 -4.08 -8.85
N GLU A 19 4.56 -4.69 -9.41
CA GLU A 19 5.92 -4.45 -8.93
C GLU A 19 6.88 -4.28 -10.09
N ILE A 20 7.96 -3.57 -9.81
CA ILE A 20 9.13 -3.52 -10.68
C ILE A 20 10.25 -4.15 -9.86
N PRO A 21 10.50 -5.47 -10.08
CA PRO A 21 11.44 -6.19 -9.21
C PRO A 21 12.89 -5.75 -9.39
N ASN A 22 13.61 -5.67 -8.29
CA ASN A 22 15.05 -5.49 -8.27
C ASN A 22 15.54 -5.87 -6.86
N ASN A 23 16.82 -5.64 -6.55
CA ASN A 23 17.37 -5.98 -5.23
C ASN A 23 17.58 -4.78 -4.34
N LEU A 24 16.86 -3.69 -4.60
CA LEU A 24 16.91 -2.50 -3.76
C LEU A 24 15.90 -2.63 -2.59
N LYS A 25 15.91 -1.65 -1.71
CA LYS A 25 15.00 -1.64 -0.55
C LYS A 25 13.55 -1.52 -1.01
N PRO A 26 12.63 -2.19 -0.32
CA PRO A 26 11.22 -2.16 -0.75
C PRO A 26 10.53 -0.83 -0.41
N LEU A 27 9.67 -0.41 -1.34
CA LEU A 27 8.78 0.74 -1.19
C LEU A 27 7.38 0.28 -1.57
N VAL A 28 6.42 0.42 -0.66
CA VAL A 28 5.02 0.07 -0.89
C VAL A 28 4.22 1.36 -1.05
N LEU A 29 3.52 1.46 -2.18
CA LEU A 29 2.71 2.62 -2.52
C LEU A 29 1.24 2.31 -2.28
N LEU A 30 0.56 3.16 -1.49
CA LEU A 30 -0.83 3.00 -1.11
C LEU A 30 -1.64 4.18 -1.61
N HIS A 31 -2.56 3.91 -2.52
CA HIS A 31 -3.32 4.93 -3.25
C HIS A 31 -4.47 5.55 -2.43
N ALA A 32 -5.04 6.62 -2.97
CA ALA A 32 -6.19 7.30 -2.38
C ALA A 32 -7.47 6.50 -2.59
N GLN A 33 -8.50 6.80 -1.80
CA GLN A 33 -9.82 6.21 -1.96
C GLN A 33 -10.38 6.53 -3.34
N ALA A 34 -11.15 5.60 -3.91
CA ALA A 34 -11.84 5.72 -5.19
C ALA A 34 -10.90 5.72 -6.41
N VAL A 35 -9.63 5.41 -6.22
CA VAL A 35 -8.69 5.15 -7.32
C VAL A 35 -8.05 3.78 -7.09
N ASP A 36 -6.97 3.47 -7.77
CA ASP A 36 -6.24 2.22 -7.58
C ASP A 36 -4.74 2.46 -7.80
N SER A 37 -3.97 1.36 -7.83
CA SER A 37 -2.51 1.45 -7.95
C SER A 37 -2.05 2.12 -9.24
N SER A 38 -2.89 2.16 -10.28
CA SER A 38 -2.52 2.79 -11.54
C SER A 38 -2.23 4.28 -11.39
N SER A 39 -2.71 4.91 -10.32
CA SER A 39 -2.41 6.30 -10.05
C SER A 39 -0.91 6.55 -9.84
N PHE A 40 -0.13 5.49 -9.53
CA PHE A 40 1.32 5.59 -9.34
C PHE A 40 2.12 5.19 -10.58
N PHE A 41 1.49 4.69 -11.63
CA PHE A 41 2.22 4.11 -12.75
C PHE A 41 3.19 5.08 -13.41
N ASN A 42 2.87 6.36 -13.45
CA ASN A 42 3.74 7.36 -14.07
C ASN A 42 5.04 7.60 -13.29
N VAL A 43 5.03 7.37 -11.98
CA VAL A 43 6.19 7.61 -11.14
C VAL A 43 6.97 6.33 -10.78
N MET A 44 6.37 5.17 -10.99
CA MET A 44 7.03 3.91 -10.64
C MET A 44 8.38 3.69 -11.32
N PRO A 45 8.54 3.95 -12.63
CA PRO A 45 9.84 3.75 -13.26
C PRO A 45 10.94 4.60 -12.62
N GLU A 46 10.62 5.83 -12.25
CA GLU A 46 11.59 6.72 -11.61
C GLU A 46 11.92 6.22 -10.21
N LEU A 47 10.91 5.83 -9.44
CA LEU A 47 11.11 5.31 -8.10
C LEU A 47 11.90 3.99 -8.12
N ALA A 48 11.76 3.20 -9.18
CA ALA A 48 12.44 1.92 -9.29
C ALA A 48 13.96 2.06 -9.47
N HIS A 49 14.46 3.26 -9.75
CA HIS A 49 15.91 3.51 -9.72
C HIS A 49 16.47 3.49 -8.30
N HIS A 50 15.60 3.64 -7.30
CA HIS A 50 16.01 3.78 -5.89
C HIS A 50 15.41 2.72 -4.98
N PHE A 51 14.33 2.06 -5.42
CA PHE A 51 13.58 1.12 -4.59
C PHE A 51 13.10 -0.07 -5.40
N HIS A 52 12.83 -1.16 -4.70
CA HIS A 52 11.98 -2.23 -5.24
C HIS A 52 10.54 -1.81 -4.98
N VAL A 53 9.84 -1.37 -6.01
CA VAL A 53 8.54 -0.70 -5.87
C VAL A 53 7.39 -1.68 -5.99
N TYR A 54 6.47 -1.61 -5.03
CA TYR A 54 5.21 -2.35 -5.05
C TYR A 54 4.07 -1.33 -5.01
N ALA A 55 3.18 -1.37 -6.00
CA ALA A 55 1.98 -0.54 -5.99
C ALA A 55 0.79 -1.46 -5.75
N VAL A 56 0.15 -1.32 -4.59
CA VAL A 56 -0.90 -2.22 -4.13
C VAL A 56 -2.27 -1.62 -4.42
N ASP A 57 -3.18 -2.43 -4.98
CA ASP A 57 -4.60 -2.09 -4.97
C ASP A 57 -5.08 -2.37 -3.56
N CYS A 58 -5.40 -1.33 -2.82
CA CYS A 58 -5.84 -1.49 -1.44
C CYS A 58 -7.12 -2.33 -1.38
N TYR A 59 -7.32 -2.99 -0.26
CA TYR A 59 -8.49 -3.85 -0.08
C TYR A 59 -9.76 -3.09 -0.46
N GLY A 60 -10.59 -3.72 -1.28
CA GLY A 60 -11.82 -3.10 -1.77
C GLY A 60 -11.65 -2.23 -3.01
N HIS A 61 -10.44 -2.15 -3.58
CA HIS A 61 -10.15 -1.31 -4.74
C HIS A 61 -9.48 -2.13 -5.85
N GLY A 62 -9.60 -1.65 -7.08
CA GLY A 62 -8.96 -2.25 -8.23
C GLY A 62 -9.27 -3.74 -8.35
N GLY A 63 -8.24 -4.56 -8.54
CA GLY A 63 -8.38 -6.01 -8.66
C GLY A 63 -8.34 -6.76 -7.35
N SER A 64 -8.26 -6.08 -6.21
CA SER A 64 -8.21 -6.71 -4.90
C SER A 64 -9.58 -7.17 -4.44
N LEU A 65 -9.60 -8.03 -3.40
CA LEU A 65 -10.83 -8.57 -2.85
C LEU A 65 -11.71 -7.45 -2.29
N HIS A 66 -13.02 -7.57 -2.49
CA HIS A 66 -14.03 -6.61 -2.06
C HIS A 66 -14.99 -7.26 -1.08
N GLU A 67 -15.09 -6.70 0.11
CA GLU A 67 -16.09 -7.13 1.08
C GLU A 67 -16.46 -5.92 1.92
N ALA A 68 -17.71 -5.46 1.77
CA ALA A 68 -18.16 -4.18 2.32
C ALA A 68 -17.92 -4.04 3.82
N SER A 69 -18.02 -5.13 4.58
CA SER A 69 -17.81 -5.11 6.03
C SER A 69 -16.38 -4.79 6.44
N LYS A 70 -15.44 -4.84 5.49
CA LYS A 70 -14.01 -4.62 5.75
C LYS A 70 -13.49 -3.32 5.16
N TYR A 71 -14.38 -2.39 4.82
CA TYR A 71 -13.98 -1.07 4.31
C TYR A 71 -13.71 -0.11 5.47
N ASN A 72 -12.71 -0.45 6.28
CA ASN A 72 -12.28 0.39 7.38
C ASN A 72 -10.76 0.34 7.46
N ILE A 73 -10.18 1.33 8.13
CA ILE A 73 -8.72 1.46 8.15
C ILE A 73 -8.05 0.26 8.81
N ALA A 74 -8.65 -0.29 9.86
CA ALA A 74 -8.06 -1.44 10.55
C ALA A 74 -7.95 -2.66 9.65
N ASP A 75 -9.04 -3.03 8.97
CA ASP A 75 -9.03 -4.20 8.08
C ASP A 75 -8.15 -3.96 6.86
N MET A 76 -8.23 -2.76 6.27
CA MET A 76 -7.41 -2.41 5.11
C MET A 76 -5.93 -2.39 5.47
N GLY A 77 -5.60 -1.85 6.64
CA GLY A 77 -4.22 -1.84 7.12
C GLY A 77 -3.70 -3.23 7.48
N ASN A 78 -4.55 -4.05 8.07
CA ASN A 78 -4.16 -5.44 8.38
C ASN A 78 -3.89 -6.24 7.12
N ALA A 79 -4.58 -5.95 6.01
CA ALA A 79 -4.30 -6.57 4.73
C ALA A 79 -2.89 -6.18 4.23
N VAL A 80 -2.51 -4.92 4.40
CA VAL A 80 -1.18 -4.45 4.01
C VAL A 80 -0.11 -5.09 4.91
N ILE A 81 -0.37 -5.21 6.20
CA ILE A 81 0.56 -5.88 7.13
C ILE A 81 0.80 -7.32 6.67
N ASP A 82 -0.27 -8.04 6.35
CA ASP A 82 -0.18 -9.41 5.87
C ASP A 82 0.64 -9.48 4.56
N PHE A 83 0.41 -8.55 3.66
CA PHE A 83 1.14 -8.44 2.41
C PHE A 83 2.64 -8.22 2.66
N ILE A 84 3.00 -7.30 3.55
CA ILE A 84 4.42 -7.03 3.83
C ILE A 84 5.09 -8.27 4.42
N LYS A 85 4.42 -8.95 5.34
CA LYS A 85 4.98 -10.13 5.99
C LYS A 85 5.21 -11.29 5.02
N ASN A 86 4.33 -11.47 4.05
CA ASN A 86 4.31 -12.68 3.23
C ASN A 86 4.80 -12.47 1.80
N VAL A 87 4.77 -11.26 1.27
CA VAL A 87 5.24 -10.96 -0.08
C VAL A 87 6.56 -10.21 -0.03
N VAL A 88 6.60 -9.08 0.69
CA VAL A 88 7.80 -8.25 0.77
C VAL A 88 8.87 -8.92 1.65
N LYS A 89 8.46 -9.46 2.79
CA LYS A 89 9.28 -10.28 3.71
C LYS A 89 10.42 -9.52 4.38
N GLU A 90 10.32 -8.20 4.42
CA GLU A 90 11.26 -7.33 5.13
C GLU A 90 10.58 -5.99 5.38
N PRO A 91 11.08 -5.19 6.32
CA PRO A 91 10.50 -3.87 6.54
C PRO A 91 10.54 -3.03 5.27
N ALA A 92 9.48 -2.31 5.00
CA ALA A 92 9.32 -1.52 3.78
C ALA A 92 9.11 -0.06 4.11
N CYS A 93 9.60 0.81 3.23
CA CYS A 93 9.20 2.20 3.23
C CYS A 93 7.77 2.27 2.70
N LEU A 94 6.91 3.03 3.36
CA LEU A 94 5.51 3.17 2.97
C LEU A 94 5.26 4.59 2.50
N LEU A 95 4.60 4.72 1.34
CA LEU A 95 4.11 6.00 0.86
C LEU A 95 2.61 5.89 0.69
N GLY A 96 1.85 6.70 1.42
CA GLY A 96 0.41 6.72 1.34
C GLY A 96 -0.12 8.05 0.89
N HIS A 97 -1.00 8.05 -0.11
CA HIS A 97 -1.63 9.26 -0.64
C HIS A 97 -3.05 9.36 -0.11
N SER A 98 -3.37 10.47 0.53
CA SER A 98 -4.70 10.77 1.08
C SER A 98 -5.15 9.67 2.04
N SER A 99 -6.25 8.96 1.77
CA SER A 99 -6.73 7.87 2.62
C SER A 99 -5.71 6.72 2.71
N GLY A 100 -4.90 6.52 1.66
CA GLY A 100 -3.77 5.58 1.71
C GLY A 100 -2.75 5.96 2.78
N GLY A 101 -2.67 7.24 3.12
CA GLY A 101 -1.84 7.72 4.21
C GLY A 101 -2.32 7.21 5.57
N LEU A 102 -3.62 7.09 5.76
CA LEU A 102 -4.17 6.52 7.01
C LEU A 102 -3.81 5.04 7.12
N ILE A 103 -3.90 4.32 6.01
CA ILE A 103 -3.52 2.90 5.98
C ILE A 103 -2.03 2.73 6.27
N ALA A 104 -1.20 3.58 5.67
CA ALA A 104 0.24 3.57 5.89
C ALA A 104 0.57 3.86 7.36
N ALA A 105 -0.08 4.86 7.95
CA ALA A 105 0.15 5.23 9.35
C ALA A 105 -0.30 4.10 10.28
N TYR A 106 -1.44 3.49 9.99
CA TYR A 106 -1.92 2.34 10.77
C TYR A 106 -0.89 1.22 10.74
N THR A 107 -0.37 0.91 9.56
CA THR A 107 0.62 -0.16 9.38
C THR A 107 1.92 0.18 10.12
N ALA A 108 2.39 1.43 10.00
CA ALA A 108 3.63 1.86 10.63
C ALA A 108 3.56 1.78 12.16
N ALA A 109 2.37 1.97 12.74
CA ALA A 109 2.20 1.96 14.18
C ALA A 109 2.20 0.55 14.78
N ARG A 110 2.20 -0.49 13.96
CA ARG A 110 2.02 -1.86 14.42
C ARG A 110 3.23 -2.73 14.14
N GLY A 111 4.27 -2.57 14.95
CA GLY A 111 5.48 -3.39 14.87
C GLY A 111 6.54 -2.78 13.99
N ASP A 112 7.41 -3.62 13.45
CA ASP A 112 8.65 -3.21 12.81
C ASP A 112 8.62 -3.34 11.29
N LEU A 113 7.44 -3.25 10.69
CA LEU A 113 7.30 -3.48 9.25
C LEU A 113 7.54 -2.23 8.41
N CYS A 114 7.60 -1.07 9.03
CA CYS A 114 7.79 0.19 8.33
C CYS A 114 9.18 0.74 8.61
N SER A 115 10.01 0.83 7.56
CA SER A 115 11.36 1.37 7.67
C SER A 115 11.41 2.87 7.40
N GLY A 116 10.35 3.43 6.84
CA GLY A 116 10.21 4.85 6.56
C GLY A 116 8.77 5.13 6.16
N LEU A 117 8.29 6.34 6.40
CA LEU A 117 6.91 6.69 6.17
C LEU A 117 6.82 8.04 5.47
N VAL A 118 6.13 8.06 4.31
CA VAL A 118 5.84 9.29 3.58
C VAL A 118 4.32 9.40 3.48
N LEU A 119 3.78 10.49 3.97
CA LEU A 119 2.34 10.76 3.91
C LEU A 119 2.11 11.96 2.99
N GLU A 120 1.36 11.73 1.92
CA GLU A 120 1.02 12.77 0.97
C GLU A 120 -0.44 13.14 1.18
N ASP A 121 -0.67 14.34 1.73
CA ASP A 121 -2.00 14.91 1.93
C ASP A 121 -2.96 13.97 2.69
N PRO A 122 -2.55 13.43 3.85
CA PRO A 122 -3.43 12.51 4.58
C PRO A 122 -4.51 13.27 5.35
N PRO A 123 -5.73 12.73 5.44
CA PRO A 123 -6.82 13.38 6.15
C PRO A 123 -6.76 13.11 7.65
N LEU A 124 -5.66 13.48 8.29
CA LEU A 124 -5.43 13.17 9.70
C LEU A 124 -6.27 14.03 10.64
N PHE A 125 -6.70 15.22 10.19
CA PHE A 125 -7.44 16.16 10.99
C PHE A 125 -8.75 16.50 10.33
N SER A 126 -9.52 15.53 10.12
CA SER A 126 -10.81 15.72 9.46
C SER A 126 -11.82 16.28 10.42
N CYS A 127 -11.56 16.76 11.44
CA CYS A 127 -12.36 17.28 12.30
C CYS A 127 -12.78 18.51 12.60
N GLN A 128 -12.71 18.66 12.60
CA GLN A 128 -12.95 19.26 12.83
C GLN A 128 -13.61 19.96 12.87
N GLY A 129 -14.11 20.04 12.71
CA GLY A 129 -14.76 20.58 12.76
C GLY A 129 -14.99 21.20 12.77
N GLU A 130 -14.61 21.16 12.59
CA GLU A 130 -14.66 21.59 12.69
C GLU A 130 -15.04 22.10 12.64
#